data_49947f222bed68c663c0b5a6a45e6e16
#
_entry.id   49947f222bed68c663c0b5a6a45e6e16
#
_cell.length_a   1.000
_cell.length_b   1.000
_cell.length_c   1.000
_cell.angle_alpha   90.00
_cell.angle_beta   90.00
_cell.angle_gamma   90.00
#
_symmetry.space_group_name_H-M   'P 1'
#
loop_
_entity.id
_entity.type
_entity.pdbx_description
1 polymer ?
#
loop_
_entity_poly.entity_id
_entity_poly.type
_entity_poly.pdbx_seq_one_letter_code
_entity_poly.pdbx_strand_id
1 'polypeptide(L)'
;MIKLFWNTHNQNEPNPNKTNEENARDQIWGLYHKDYSDKWIYEILNKIEFEVIQSEKDLESEDILIIVDSSVEKKVELYTKLKLICSKIFLIHLGDETGAYDLSLVYNKFNYVWRTFCSNKYFNNKKVSCLPIGYKSGTLFKKEIVERKYKWAFLGTPHKSSRHDLLFQLSDIEPSFFHKTKKFNEKIIDVSEMSEILTSTEFIPCPNGFVHPETYRLYEALECGCIPIVENAYKYYDRLFPN
;
A
#
# COMPACT_ATOMS: atom_id res chain seq x y z
N MET A 1 -1.21 -10.47 24.70
CA MET A 1 -1.93 -9.37 24.03
C MET A 1 -1.37 -9.16 22.62
N ILE A 2 -2.10 -8.50 21.70
CA ILE A 2 -1.52 -8.10 20.41
C ILE A 2 -0.88 -6.74 20.60
N LYS A 3 0.41 -6.63 20.28
CA LYS A 3 1.19 -5.41 20.32
C LYS A 3 1.53 -5.00 18.87
N LEU A 4 1.38 -3.73 18.56
CA LEU A 4 1.74 -3.14 17.28
C LEU A 4 2.97 -2.25 17.44
N PHE A 5 4.01 -2.57 16.69
CA PHE A 5 5.20 -1.74 16.58
C PHE A 5 5.34 -1.23 15.15
N TRP A 6 5.04 0.04 14.95
CA TRP A 6 5.18 0.68 13.66
C TRP A 6 6.47 1.48 13.63
N ASN A 7 7.52 0.84 13.17
CA ASN A 7 8.84 1.44 13.14
C ASN A 7 9.09 2.20 11.85
N THR A 8 9.09 3.51 11.95
CA THR A 8 9.39 4.40 10.84
C THR A 8 10.63 5.24 11.14
N HIS A 9 11.42 5.56 10.13
CA HIS A 9 12.65 6.33 10.31
C HIS A 9 12.43 7.82 10.57
N ASN A 10 11.24 8.33 10.30
CA ASN A 10 10.91 9.73 10.49
C ASN A 10 9.93 9.86 11.65
N GLN A 11 10.40 9.66 12.86
CA GLN A 11 9.67 10.12 14.03
C GLN A 11 9.66 11.65 13.99
N ASN A 12 8.57 12.22 13.48
CA ASN A 12 8.29 13.61 13.77
C ASN A 12 8.15 13.72 15.29
N GLU A 13 8.79 14.71 15.89
CA GLU A 13 8.62 14.98 17.30
C GLU A 13 7.12 15.12 17.61
N PRO A 14 6.66 14.56 18.75
CA PRO A 14 5.27 14.67 19.14
C PRO A 14 4.84 16.15 19.14
N ASN A 15 3.71 16.45 18.56
CA ASN A 15 3.18 17.80 18.59
C ASN A 15 2.76 18.13 20.03
N PRO A 16 3.36 19.12 20.70
CA PRO A 16 3.07 19.44 22.09
C PRO A 16 1.63 19.93 22.32
N ASN A 17 0.91 20.30 21.28
CA ASN A 17 -0.48 20.76 21.34
C ASN A 17 -1.50 19.61 21.13
N LYS A 18 -1.04 18.36 20.99
CA LYS A 18 -1.88 17.19 20.82
C LYS A 18 -1.78 16.25 22.01
N THR A 19 -2.83 15.48 22.25
CA THR A 19 -2.81 14.40 23.23
C THR A 19 -1.84 13.30 22.82
N ASN A 20 -1.41 12.45 23.77
CA ASN A 20 -0.57 11.30 23.49
C ASN A 20 -1.24 10.34 22.48
N GLU A 21 -2.56 10.17 22.55
CA GLU A 21 -3.33 9.33 21.63
C GLU A 21 -3.39 9.94 20.23
N GLU A 22 -3.55 11.25 20.10
CA GLU A 22 -3.50 11.95 18.83
C GLU A 22 -2.10 11.90 18.22
N ASN A 23 -1.06 12.09 19.02
CA ASN A 23 0.32 11.97 18.60
C ASN A 23 0.64 10.53 18.19
N ALA A 24 0.20 9.53 18.95
CA ALA A 24 0.35 8.11 18.59
C ALA A 24 -0.40 7.79 17.29
N ARG A 25 -1.61 8.30 17.12
CA ARG A 25 -2.40 8.17 15.89
C ARG A 25 -1.71 8.87 14.73
N ASP A 26 -1.21 10.08 14.94
CA ASP A 26 -0.47 10.83 13.92
C ASP A 26 0.90 10.19 13.63
N GLN A 27 1.52 9.54 14.60
CA GLN A 27 2.72 8.72 14.38
C GLN A 27 2.39 7.50 13.52
N ILE A 28 1.34 6.77 13.83
CA ILE A 28 0.87 5.65 13.00
C ILE A 28 0.50 6.16 11.60
N TRP A 29 -0.16 7.32 11.49
CA TRP A 29 -0.64 7.89 10.25
C TRP A 29 0.31 8.87 9.58
N GLY A 30 1.07 9.64 10.34
CA GLY A 30 1.88 10.75 9.86
C GLY A 30 3.23 10.34 9.30
N LEU A 31 3.70 9.18 9.66
CA LEU A 31 5.08 8.78 9.38
C LEU A 31 5.28 8.28 7.95
N TYR A 32 4.21 7.86 7.32
CA TYR A 32 4.21 7.48 5.94
C TYR A 32 3.79 8.62 5.01
N HIS A 33 3.41 9.77 5.59
CA HIS A 33 2.47 10.57 4.98
C HIS A 33 2.82 11.86 4.47
N LYS A 34 3.99 12.15 4.21
CA LYS A 34 4.14 13.27 3.28
C LYS A 34 3.70 12.90 1.86
N ASP A 35 3.75 11.64 1.49
CA ASP A 35 3.53 11.27 0.10
C ASP A 35 2.72 10.00 -0.21
N TYR A 36 2.48 9.13 0.75
CA TYR A 36 1.76 7.87 0.54
C TYR A 36 0.75 7.63 1.63
N SER A 37 -0.47 7.24 1.30
CA SER A 37 -1.48 7.01 2.31
C SER A 37 -1.57 5.54 2.67
N ASP A 38 -1.10 5.17 3.86
CA ASP A 38 -1.25 3.81 4.39
C ASP A 38 -2.55 3.68 5.21
N LYS A 39 -3.53 4.54 4.92
CA LYS A 39 -4.85 4.48 5.55
C LYS A 39 -5.42 3.08 5.51
N TRP A 40 -5.26 2.38 4.39
CA TRP A 40 -5.77 1.04 4.20
C TRP A 40 -5.10 0.02 5.13
N ILE A 41 -3.82 0.16 5.47
CA ILE A 41 -3.15 -0.69 6.47
C ILE A 41 -3.80 -0.49 7.84
N TYR A 42 -4.04 0.76 8.21
CA TYR A 42 -4.75 1.04 9.46
C TYR A 42 -6.16 0.50 9.44
N GLU A 43 -6.89 0.61 8.34
CA GLU A 43 -8.23 0.05 8.20
C GLU A 43 -8.26 -1.46 8.36
N ILE A 44 -7.21 -2.17 7.93
CA ILE A 44 -7.05 -3.60 8.19
C ILE A 44 -6.75 -3.85 9.67
N LEU A 45 -5.78 -3.14 10.23
CA LEU A 45 -5.34 -3.33 11.60
C LEU A 45 -6.41 -2.96 12.61
N ASN A 46 -7.19 -1.94 12.33
CA ASN A 46 -8.27 -1.50 13.21
C ASN A 46 -9.44 -2.52 13.35
N LYS A 47 -9.42 -3.62 12.59
CA LYS A 47 -10.33 -4.76 12.77
C LYS A 47 -9.93 -5.69 13.93
N ILE A 48 -8.75 -5.52 14.48
CA ILE A 48 -8.24 -6.29 15.60
C ILE A 48 -7.93 -5.35 16.77
N GLU A 49 -8.11 -5.84 17.98
CA GLU A 49 -7.74 -5.11 19.18
C GLU A 49 -6.23 -5.25 19.42
N PHE A 50 -5.52 -4.12 19.51
CA PHE A 50 -4.07 -4.09 19.74
C PHE A 50 -3.67 -2.87 20.56
N GLU A 51 -2.51 -2.97 21.20
CA GLU A 51 -1.83 -1.87 21.86
C GLU A 51 -0.61 -1.43 21.05
N VAL A 52 -0.48 -0.12 20.81
CA VAL A 52 0.70 0.45 20.14
C VAL A 52 1.82 0.59 21.14
N ILE A 53 2.98 0.05 20.79
CA ILE A 53 4.19 0.15 21.62
C ILE A 53 5.26 0.99 20.92
N GLN A 54 6.10 1.64 21.72
CA GLN A 54 7.21 2.45 21.23
C GLN A 54 8.58 1.89 21.62
N SER A 55 8.60 0.90 22.49
CA SER A 55 9.82 0.32 23.05
C SER A 55 9.70 -1.20 23.23
N GLU A 56 10.83 -1.88 23.10
CA GLU A 56 10.95 -3.28 23.45
C GLU A 56 10.64 -3.58 24.92
N LYS A 57 10.70 -2.55 25.79
CA LYS A 57 10.37 -2.67 27.22
C LYS A 57 8.88 -2.89 27.50
N ASP A 58 8.03 -2.57 26.52
CA ASP A 58 6.59 -2.70 26.60
C ASP A 58 6.12 -4.12 26.21
N LEU A 59 7.07 -5.04 25.95
CA LEU A 59 6.82 -6.39 25.46
C LEU A 59 7.00 -7.44 26.56
N GLU A 60 6.08 -8.41 26.54
CA GLU A 60 6.12 -9.63 27.34
C GLU A 60 6.25 -10.87 26.45
N SER A 61 6.70 -11.98 27.01
CA SER A 61 6.97 -13.23 26.26
C SER A 61 5.72 -13.80 25.58
N GLU A 62 4.56 -13.59 26.18
CA GLU A 62 3.25 -14.09 25.72
C GLU A 62 2.61 -13.20 24.65
N ASP A 63 3.20 -12.03 24.38
CA ASP A 63 2.66 -11.11 23.40
C ASP A 63 2.80 -11.62 21.96
N ILE A 64 1.84 -11.23 21.15
CA ILE A 64 1.88 -11.35 19.70
C ILE A 64 2.31 -10.00 19.14
N LEU A 65 3.49 -9.93 18.56
CA LEU A 65 4.01 -8.68 18.02
C LEU A 65 3.79 -8.58 16.51
N ILE A 66 3.10 -7.54 16.08
CA ILE A 66 3.00 -7.14 14.68
C ILE A 66 3.90 -5.93 14.47
N ILE A 67 4.79 -6.03 13.50
CA ILE A 67 5.69 -4.94 13.11
C ILE A 67 5.27 -4.43 11.73
N VAL A 68 5.12 -3.12 11.59
CA VAL A 68 4.95 -2.45 10.29
C VAL A 68 6.22 -1.66 10.00
N ASP A 69 6.89 -1.98 8.90
CA ASP A 69 8.19 -1.35 8.60
C ASP A 69 8.47 -1.30 7.09
N SER A 70 9.19 -0.25 6.64
CA SER A 70 9.58 -0.05 5.25
C SER A 70 11.08 -0.21 4.99
N SER A 71 11.91 -0.21 6.03
CA SER A 71 13.38 -0.24 5.91
C SER A 71 13.97 -1.41 6.70
N VAL A 72 13.43 -2.57 6.43
CA VAL A 72 13.70 -3.79 7.20
C VAL A 72 15.14 -4.30 7.07
N GLU A 73 15.80 -4.00 5.94
CA GLU A 73 17.17 -4.44 5.65
C GLU A 73 18.21 -3.92 6.65
N LYS A 74 17.91 -2.81 7.32
CA LYS A 74 18.80 -2.15 8.29
C LYS A 74 18.59 -2.59 9.74
N LYS A 75 17.60 -3.47 10.00
CA LYS A 75 17.10 -3.71 11.37
C LYS A 75 17.19 -5.19 11.82
N VAL A 76 18.04 -5.97 11.20
CA VAL A 76 18.20 -7.41 11.51
C VAL A 76 18.49 -7.65 13.00
N GLU A 77 19.33 -6.82 13.62
CA GLU A 77 19.67 -6.94 15.04
C GLU A 77 18.46 -6.65 15.94
N LEU A 78 17.70 -5.61 15.63
CA LEU A 78 16.46 -5.28 16.33
C LEU A 78 15.48 -6.46 16.29
N TYR A 79 15.21 -6.99 15.09
CA TYR A 79 14.29 -8.12 14.96
C TYR A 79 14.79 -9.39 15.65
N THR A 80 16.09 -9.58 15.71
CA THR A 80 16.68 -10.69 16.46
C THR A 80 16.42 -10.53 17.97
N LYS A 81 16.58 -9.34 18.52
CA LYS A 81 16.24 -9.04 19.92
C LYS A 81 14.75 -9.24 20.20
N LEU A 82 13.89 -8.67 19.35
CA LEU A 82 12.43 -8.81 19.50
C LEU A 82 11.98 -10.27 19.46
N LYS A 83 12.62 -11.09 18.61
CA LYS A 83 12.35 -12.53 18.54
C LYS A 83 12.74 -13.30 19.79
N LEU A 84 13.72 -12.82 20.56
CA LEU A 84 14.10 -13.40 21.85
C LEU A 84 13.10 -13.05 22.95
N ILE A 85 12.43 -11.90 22.85
CA ILE A 85 11.38 -11.48 23.80
C ILE A 85 10.06 -12.18 23.46
N CYS A 86 9.58 -12.06 22.24
CA CYS A 86 8.30 -12.59 21.81
C CYS A 86 8.48 -13.77 20.83
N SER A 87 7.87 -14.91 21.12
CA SER A 87 7.93 -16.09 20.26
C SER A 87 7.10 -15.93 18.98
N LYS A 88 6.05 -15.07 18.99
CA LYS A 88 5.14 -14.81 17.89
C LYS A 88 5.33 -13.41 17.35
N ILE A 89 6.15 -13.29 16.31
CA ILE A 89 6.39 -12.00 15.63
C ILE A 89 6.01 -12.07 14.16
N PHE A 90 5.34 -11.02 13.69
CA PHE A 90 4.81 -10.89 12.33
C PHE A 90 5.28 -9.58 11.72
N LEU A 91 5.46 -9.56 10.41
CA LEU A 91 5.90 -8.36 9.70
C LEU A 91 4.91 -7.97 8.62
N ILE A 92 4.54 -6.72 8.60
CA ILE A 92 3.95 -6.03 7.45
C ILE A 92 5.06 -5.17 6.85
N HIS A 93 5.64 -5.64 5.74
CA HIS A 93 6.74 -4.94 5.07
C HIS A 93 6.18 -4.05 3.96
N LEU A 94 6.34 -2.74 4.12
CA LEU A 94 5.88 -1.72 3.19
C LEU A 94 7.08 -1.12 2.45
N GLY A 95 7.38 -1.57 1.25
CA GLY A 95 8.49 -1.00 0.48
C GLY A 95 9.28 -1.99 -0.38
N ASP A 96 10.49 -1.59 -0.76
CA ASP A 96 11.40 -2.31 -1.65
C ASP A 96 10.75 -2.60 -3.03
N GLU A 97 10.17 -1.54 -3.65
CA GLU A 97 9.54 -1.62 -4.97
C GLU A 97 10.48 -2.20 -6.03
N THR A 98 11.76 -1.91 -5.91
CA THR A 98 12.79 -2.40 -6.84
C THR A 98 13.18 -3.85 -6.62
N GLY A 99 12.84 -4.44 -5.48
CA GLY A 99 13.31 -5.77 -5.10
C GLY A 99 14.83 -5.87 -4.96
N ALA A 100 15.48 -4.74 -4.64
CA ALA A 100 16.95 -4.61 -4.64
C ALA A 100 17.63 -5.45 -3.54
N TYR A 101 16.91 -5.73 -2.45
CA TYR A 101 17.48 -6.41 -1.30
C TYR A 101 17.13 -7.91 -1.28
N ASP A 102 18.10 -8.72 -0.86
CA ASP A 102 17.79 -10.08 -0.39
C ASP A 102 17.42 -10.03 1.09
N LEU A 103 16.12 -10.13 1.34
CA LEU A 103 15.55 -10.05 2.70
C LEU A 103 15.33 -11.43 3.34
N SER A 104 15.86 -12.50 2.77
CA SER A 104 15.64 -13.85 3.26
C SER A 104 16.07 -14.01 4.71
N LEU A 105 17.23 -13.44 5.10
CA LEU A 105 17.72 -13.47 6.48
C LEU A 105 16.82 -12.68 7.44
N VAL A 106 16.26 -11.56 6.98
CA VAL A 106 15.31 -10.74 7.75
C VAL A 106 14.02 -11.54 7.95
N TYR A 107 13.43 -12.04 6.87
CA TYR A 107 12.15 -12.73 6.90
C TYR A 107 12.17 -14.02 7.73
N ASN A 108 13.32 -14.67 7.83
CA ASN A 108 13.49 -15.84 8.70
C ASN A 108 13.33 -15.54 10.20
N LYS A 109 13.40 -14.26 10.62
CA LYS A 109 13.15 -13.86 12.01
C LYS A 109 11.68 -13.89 12.37
N PHE A 110 10.79 -13.81 11.37
CA PHE A 110 9.36 -13.71 11.56
C PHE A 110 8.64 -15.06 11.42
N ASN A 111 7.51 -15.17 12.08
CA ASN A 111 6.61 -16.31 11.90
C ASN A 111 5.91 -16.22 10.55
N TYR A 112 5.53 -15.00 10.13
CA TYR A 112 4.93 -14.72 8.83
C TYR A 112 5.20 -13.27 8.41
N VAL A 113 5.21 -13.03 7.10
CA VAL A 113 5.48 -11.74 6.49
C VAL A 113 4.42 -11.44 5.42
N TRP A 114 3.78 -10.30 5.51
CA TRP A 114 3.02 -9.70 4.42
C TRP A 114 3.86 -8.58 3.83
N ARG A 115 4.10 -8.61 2.53
CA ARG A 115 4.90 -7.56 1.89
C ARG A 115 4.21 -6.94 0.69
N THR A 116 4.25 -5.61 0.62
CA THR A 116 3.94 -4.88 -0.62
C THR A 116 5.04 -5.08 -1.66
N PHE A 117 4.76 -4.83 -2.91
CA PHE A 117 5.71 -5.00 -4.02
C PHE A 117 6.41 -6.37 -3.99
N CYS A 118 5.63 -7.42 -3.85
CA CYS A 118 6.15 -8.75 -3.66
C CYS A 118 6.88 -9.26 -4.91
N SER A 119 8.19 -9.37 -4.82
CA SER A 119 9.04 -9.89 -5.91
C SER A 119 8.81 -11.40 -6.10
N ASN A 120 8.92 -11.87 -7.36
CA ASN A 120 8.77 -13.26 -7.74
C ASN A 120 9.72 -14.22 -6.99
N LYS A 121 10.87 -13.73 -6.53
CA LYS A 121 11.82 -14.50 -5.70
C LYS A 121 11.21 -15.01 -4.38
N TYR A 122 10.13 -14.40 -3.91
CA TYR A 122 9.44 -14.81 -2.67
C TYR A 122 8.17 -15.64 -2.92
N PHE A 123 7.73 -15.83 -4.17
CA PHE A 123 6.46 -16.50 -4.45
C PHE A 123 6.37 -17.95 -3.94
N ASN A 124 7.50 -18.62 -3.79
CA ASN A 124 7.56 -19.97 -3.26
C ASN A 124 7.89 -20.03 -1.75
N ASN A 125 8.04 -18.88 -1.10
CA ASN A 125 8.30 -18.84 0.33
C ASN A 125 6.98 -18.93 1.10
N LYS A 126 6.75 -20.06 1.78
CA LYS A 126 5.51 -20.32 2.53
C LYS A 126 5.25 -19.33 3.69
N LYS A 127 6.27 -18.58 4.09
CA LYS A 127 6.14 -17.56 5.14
C LYS A 127 5.87 -16.16 4.59
N VAL A 128 5.86 -15.96 3.29
CA VAL A 128 5.70 -14.65 2.67
C VAL A 128 4.47 -14.63 1.78
N SER A 129 3.57 -13.69 2.03
CA SER A 129 2.45 -13.38 1.16
C SER A 129 2.57 -12.00 0.55
N CYS A 130 2.05 -11.89 -0.66
CA CYS A 130 1.87 -10.59 -1.29
C CYS A 130 0.80 -9.81 -0.52
N LEU A 131 1.07 -8.55 -0.27
CA LEU A 131 0.14 -7.60 0.29
C LEU A 131 -0.09 -6.50 -0.73
N PRO A 132 -1.32 -6.12 -1.05
CA PRO A 132 -1.59 -5.01 -1.94
C PRO A 132 -0.94 -3.72 -1.44
N ILE A 133 -0.53 -2.82 -2.34
CA ILE A 133 -0.10 -1.47 -1.94
C ILE A 133 -1.28 -0.59 -1.50
N GLY A 134 -2.50 -1.03 -1.81
CA GLY A 134 -3.71 -0.30 -1.48
C GLY A 134 -3.89 0.99 -2.27
N TYR A 135 -4.85 1.80 -1.84
CA TYR A 135 -5.14 3.09 -2.45
C TYR A 135 -4.31 4.21 -1.80
N LYS A 136 -3.89 5.17 -2.62
CA LYS A 136 -3.07 6.30 -2.14
C LYS A 136 -3.89 7.50 -1.69
N SER A 137 -4.90 7.84 -2.45
CA SER A 137 -5.59 9.13 -2.32
C SER A 137 -6.74 9.13 -1.32
N GLY A 138 -7.07 7.97 -0.73
CA GLY A 138 -8.21 7.84 0.16
C GLY A 138 -9.55 7.97 -0.59
N THR A 139 -9.57 7.59 -1.85
CA THR A 139 -10.80 7.45 -2.62
C THR A 139 -11.67 6.40 -1.97
N LEU A 140 -12.89 6.76 -1.66
CA LEU A 140 -13.84 5.88 -0.99
C LEU A 140 -15.00 5.59 -1.92
N PHE A 141 -15.48 4.36 -1.89
CA PHE A 141 -16.68 3.94 -2.58
C PHE A 141 -17.88 4.80 -2.14
N LYS A 142 -18.46 5.51 -3.10
CA LYS A 142 -19.76 6.14 -2.90
C LYS A 142 -20.81 5.06 -3.10
N LYS A 143 -21.61 4.77 -2.07
CA LYS A 143 -22.66 3.72 -2.09
C LYS A 143 -23.77 3.96 -3.11
N GLU A 144 -23.81 5.11 -3.74
CA GLU A 144 -24.83 5.47 -4.71
C GLU A 144 -24.45 4.90 -6.08
N ILE A 145 -25.42 4.26 -6.74
CA ILE A 145 -25.27 3.83 -8.13
C ILE A 145 -25.24 5.09 -8.98
N VAL A 146 -24.08 5.38 -9.54
CA VAL A 146 -23.89 6.53 -10.43
C VAL A 146 -23.89 6.04 -11.87
N GLU A 147 -24.53 6.80 -12.76
CA GLU A 147 -24.45 6.55 -14.20
C GLU A 147 -22.99 6.61 -14.68
N ARG A 148 -22.55 5.60 -15.42
CA ARG A 148 -21.21 5.55 -15.99
C ARG A 148 -21.14 6.42 -17.24
N LYS A 149 -20.60 7.63 -17.07
CA LYS A 149 -20.48 8.64 -18.15
C LYS A 149 -19.35 8.31 -19.12
N TYR A 150 -18.29 7.66 -18.62
CA TYR A 150 -17.08 7.39 -19.40
C TYR A 150 -16.89 5.89 -19.58
N LYS A 151 -16.49 5.48 -20.77
CA LYS A 151 -16.07 4.11 -21.04
C LYS A 151 -14.75 3.82 -20.33
N TRP A 152 -13.82 4.75 -20.41
CA TRP A 152 -12.56 4.66 -19.67
C TRP A 152 -12.09 6.03 -19.20
N ALA A 153 -11.26 6.02 -18.16
CA ALA A 153 -10.60 7.22 -17.68
C ALA A 153 -9.14 6.93 -17.30
N PHE A 154 -8.27 7.89 -17.53
CA PHE A 154 -6.89 7.85 -17.09
C PHE A 154 -6.47 9.18 -16.48
N LEU A 155 -6.06 9.13 -15.20
CA LEU A 155 -5.54 10.28 -14.47
C LEU A 155 -4.10 9.98 -14.07
N GLY A 156 -3.15 10.75 -14.56
CA GLY A 156 -1.76 10.57 -14.19
C GLY A 156 -0.74 10.82 -15.28
N THR A 157 0.49 10.42 -15.02
CA THR A 157 1.63 10.62 -15.91
C THR A 157 1.67 9.55 -17.00
N PRO A 158 1.55 9.89 -18.29
CA PRO A 158 1.49 8.91 -19.39
C PRO A 158 2.86 8.44 -19.89
N HIS A 159 3.97 9.07 -19.47
CA HIS A 159 5.29 8.85 -20.07
C HIS A 159 6.12 7.75 -19.41
N LYS A 160 5.49 6.82 -18.70
CA LYS A 160 6.18 5.76 -17.98
C LYS A 160 5.68 4.40 -18.41
N SER A 161 6.60 3.43 -18.52
CA SER A 161 6.25 2.03 -18.81
C SER A 161 5.42 1.91 -20.12
N SER A 162 4.50 0.96 -20.17
CA SER A 162 3.58 0.69 -21.27
C SER A 162 2.43 1.70 -21.43
N ARG A 163 2.38 2.73 -20.58
CA ARG A 163 1.24 3.67 -20.50
C ARG A 163 0.94 4.38 -21.80
N HIS A 164 1.98 4.81 -22.51
CA HIS A 164 1.81 5.52 -23.77
C HIS A 164 1.12 4.65 -24.81
N ASP A 165 1.57 3.42 -24.98
CA ASP A 165 1.04 2.50 -25.98
C ASP A 165 -0.38 2.08 -25.66
N LEU A 166 -0.67 1.81 -24.37
CA LEU A 166 -2.01 1.50 -23.91
C LEU A 166 -2.99 2.65 -24.17
N LEU A 167 -2.60 3.87 -23.80
CA LEU A 167 -3.45 5.05 -23.99
C LEU A 167 -3.66 5.37 -25.47
N PHE A 168 -2.65 5.12 -26.30
CA PHE A 168 -2.80 5.25 -27.76
C PHE A 168 -3.83 4.25 -28.31
N GLN A 169 -3.80 3.00 -27.85
CA GLN A 169 -4.78 1.99 -28.29
C GLN A 169 -6.22 2.30 -27.83
N LEU A 170 -6.38 3.04 -26.75
CA LEU A 170 -7.69 3.41 -26.20
C LEU A 170 -8.21 4.74 -26.77
N SER A 171 -7.41 5.49 -27.53
CA SER A 171 -7.73 6.87 -27.96
C SER A 171 -9.03 7.00 -28.75
N ASP A 172 -9.42 5.97 -29.49
CA ASP A 172 -10.61 5.96 -30.33
C ASP A 172 -11.88 5.47 -29.60
N ILE A 173 -11.75 5.10 -28.33
CA ILE A 173 -12.88 4.61 -27.51
C ILE A 173 -13.48 5.78 -26.73
N GLU A 174 -14.67 6.18 -27.08
CA GLU A 174 -15.41 7.29 -26.46
C GLU A 174 -16.74 6.81 -25.84
N PRO A 175 -17.28 7.55 -24.86
CA PRO A 175 -16.72 8.73 -24.21
C PRO A 175 -15.60 8.38 -23.22
N SER A 176 -14.55 9.20 -23.21
CA SER A 176 -13.39 9.01 -22.37
C SER A 176 -13.07 10.22 -21.51
N PHE A 177 -12.31 10.01 -20.41
CA PHE A 177 -11.74 11.10 -19.62
C PHE A 177 -10.23 10.91 -19.49
N PHE A 178 -9.47 11.85 -19.98
CA PHE A 178 -8.01 11.80 -19.92
C PHE A 178 -7.42 13.05 -19.28
N HIS A 179 -6.84 12.87 -18.09
CA HIS A 179 -6.14 13.92 -17.38
C HIS A 179 -4.65 13.61 -17.24
N LYS A 180 -3.84 14.35 -17.97
CA LYS A 180 -2.39 14.18 -18.02
C LYS A 180 -1.70 15.00 -16.95
N THR A 181 -0.89 14.33 -16.10
CA THR A 181 0.05 15.00 -15.21
C THR A 181 1.48 15.00 -15.79
N LYS A 182 2.26 16.03 -15.49
CA LYS A 182 3.66 16.15 -15.93
C LYS A 182 4.61 15.40 -14.99
N LYS A 183 4.28 15.40 -13.70
CA LYS A 183 5.08 14.79 -12.65
C LYS A 183 4.27 13.83 -11.79
N PHE A 184 4.95 12.88 -11.18
CA PHE A 184 4.37 12.05 -10.14
C PHE A 184 3.99 12.93 -8.93
N ASN A 185 2.86 12.67 -8.31
CA ASN A 185 2.29 13.48 -7.21
C ASN A 185 1.93 14.92 -7.55
N GLU A 186 1.84 15.27 -8.81
CA GLU A 186 1.29 16.55 -9.20
C GLU A 186 -0.20 16.61 -8.81
N LYS A 187 -0.53 17.51 -7.86
CA LYS A 187 -1.90 17.66 -7.37
C LYS A 187 -2.63 18.65 -8.27
N ILE A 188 -3.28 18.13 -9.31
CA ILE A 188 -4.03 18.96 -10.27
C ILE A 188 -5.53 18.80 -10.05
N ILE A 189 -5.95 17.62 -9.61
CA ILE A 189 -7.36 17.29 -9.32
C ILE A 189 -7.43 16.94 -7.83
N ASP A 190 -8.43 17.43 -7.13
CA ASP A 190 -8.63 17.04 -5.75
C ASP A 190 -9.23 15.61 -5.63
N VAL A 191 -9.18 15.05 -4.42
CA VAL A 191 -9.61 13.66 -4.20
C VAL A 191 -11.10 13.48 -4.45
N SER A 192 -11.93 14.51 -4.18
CA SER A 192 -13.37 14.44 -4.42
C SER A 192 -13.67 14.39 -5.90
N GLU A 193 -13.07 15.29 -6.66
CA GLU A 193 -13.22 15.33 -8.13
C GLU A 193 -12.70 14.05 -8.77
N MET A 194 -11.53 13.55 -8.33
CA MET A 194 -11.00 12.28 -8.79
C MET A 194 -11.97 11.12 -8.52
N SER A 195 -12.55 11.08 -7.31
CA SER A 195 -13.53 10.04 -6.95
C SER A 195 -14.80 10.13 -7.81
N GLU A 196 -15.26 11.33 -8.14
CA GLU A 196 -16.42 11.52 -9.05
C GLU A 196 -16.15 11.02 -10.45
N ILE A 197 -14.98 11.34 -11.01
CA ILE A 197 -14.56 10.87 -12.32
C ILE A 197 -14.48 9.35 -12.33
N LEU A 198 -13.76 8.77 -11.37
CA LEU A 198 -13.61 7.32 -11.27
C LEU A 198 -14.97 6.64 -11.11
N THR A 199 -15.80 7.09 -10.16
CA THR A 199 -17.14 6.53 -9.94
C THR A 199 -18.04 6.62 -11.18
N SER A 200 -17.81 7.60 -12.07
CA SER A 200 -18.54 7.77 -13.32
C SER A 200 -17.91 7.03 -14.51
N THR A 201 -16.94 6.14 -14.27
CA THR A 201 -16.17 5.45 -15.32
C THR A 201 -16.38 3.93 -15.24
N GLU A 202 -16.52 3.26 -16.41
CA GLU A 202 -16.63 1.80 -16.47
C GLU A 202 -15.28 1.12 -16.26
N PHE A 203 -14.27 1.47 -17.06
CA PHE A 203 -12.96 0.81 -17.10
C PHE A 203 -11.84 1.78 -16.72
N ILE A 204 -10.93 1.33 -15.89
CA ILE A 204 -9.73 2.09 -15.55
C ILE A 204 -8.49 1.33 -16.02
N PRO A 205 -7.78 1.85 -17.04
CA PRO A 205 -6.48 1.31 -17.44
C PRO A 205 -5.48 1.48 -16.31
N CYS A 206 -4.93 0.37 -15.83
CA CYS A 206 -3.96 0.29 -14.75
C CYS A 206 -2.64 -0.32 -15.25
N PRO A 207 -1.96 0.34 -16.20
CA PRO A 207 -0.68 -0.14 -16.70
C PRO A 207 0.36 -0.20 -15.59
N ASN A 208 1.38 -1.01 -15.81
CA ASN A 208 2.44 -1.25 -14.84
C ASN A 208 2.99 0.04 -14.21
N GLY A 209 3.41 -0.07 -12.95
CA GLY A 209 4.22 0.93 -12.27
C GLY A 209 5.56 1.15 -12.96
N PHE A 210 6.42 1.95 -12.37
CA PHE A 210 7.72 2.24 -12.97
C PHE A 210 8.67 1.04 -12.92
N VAL A 211 8.64 0.30 -11.83
CA VAL A 211 9.49 -0.88 -11.60
C VAL A 211 8.66 -2.13 -11.34
N HIS A 212 7.59 -1.99 -10.57
CA HIS A 212 6.71 -3.08 -10.17
C HIS A 212 5.38 -3.02 -10.96
N PRO A 213 4.74 -4.17 -11.27
CA PRO A 213 3.45 -4.16 -11.98
C PRO A 213 2.36 -3.38 -11.28
N GLU A 214 2.35 -3.41 -9.97
CA GLU A 214 1.31 -2.86 -9.13
C GLU A 214 1.29 -1.33 -9.11
N THR A 215 0.11 -0.75 -9.17
CA THR A 215 -0.10 0.70 -9.06
C THR A 215 -1.28 1.02 -8.16
N TYR A 216 -1.24 2.16 -7.46
CA TYR A 216 -2.36 2.66 -6.64
C TYR A 216 -3.66 2.77 -7.42
N ARG A 217 -3.58 3.09 -8.72
CA ARG A 217 -4.73 3.26 -9.60
C ARG A 217 -5.63 2.02 -9.65
N LEU A 218 -5.05 0.82 -9.55
CA LEU A 218 -5.82 -0.41 -9.47
C LEU A 218 -6.80 -0.38 -8.29
N TYR A 219 -6.28 -0.01 -7.12
CA TYR A 219 -7.07 -0.01 -5.88
C TYR A 219 -8.05 1.14 -5.83
N GLU A 220 -7.65 2.30 -6.32
CA GLU A 220 -8.53 3.46 -6.49
C GLU A 220 -9.70 3.13 -7.43
N ALA A 221 -9.44 2.39 -8.51
CA ALA A 221 -10.48 1.91 -9.41
C ALA A 221 -11.44 0.94 -8.71
N LEU A 222 -10.92 -0.02 -7.96
CA LEU A 222 -11.73 -0.98 -7.20
C LEU A 222 -12.58 -0.27 -6.13
N GLU A 223 -12.00 0.68 -5.39
CA GLU A 223 -12.72 1.48 -4.39
C GLU A 223 -13.87 2.30 -5.00
N CYS A 224 -13.71 2.76 -6.24
CA CYS A 224 -14.75 3.48 -6.98
C CYS A 224 -15.69 2.57 -7.77
N GLY A 225 -15.57 1.25 -7.63
CA GLY A 225 -16.42 0.27 -8.31
C GLY A 225 -16.20 0.19 -9.82
N CYS A 226 -15.02 0.60 -10.32
CA CYS A 226 -14.64 0.46 -11.72
C CYS A 226 -14.07 -0.93 -12.00
N ILE A 227 -14.01 -1.29 -13.28
CA ILE A 227 -13.31 -2.49 -13.75
C ILE A 227 -11.87 -2.11 -14.11
N PRO A 228 -10.86 -2.51 -13.34
CA PRO A 228 -9.47 -2.23 -13.68
C PRO A 228 -8.98 -3.12 -14.81
N ILE A 229 -8.22 -2.54 -15.75
CA ILE A 229 -7.52 -3.28 -16.81
C ILE A 229 -6.04 -3.28 -16.46
N VAL A 230 -5.49 -4.45 -16.18
CA VAL A 230 -4.10 -4.63 -15.72
C VAL A 230 -3.27 -5.44 -16.72
N GLU A 231 -1.96 -5.18 -16.73
CA GLU A 231 -0.98 -6.05 -17.36
C GLU A 231 -0.51 -7.08 -16.32
N ASN A 232 -0.85 -8.35 -16.52
CA ASN A 232 -0.52 -9.41 -15.54
C ASN A 232 0.92 -9.91 -15.69
N ALA A 233 1.89 -9.01 -15.51
CA ALA A 233 3.30 -9.36 -15.53
C ALA A 233 3.66 -10.35 -14.41
N TYR A 234 4.40 -11.38 -14.74
CA TYR A 234 4.82 -12.44 -13.80
C TYR A 234 3.68 -13.19 -13.11
N LYS A 235 2.45 -13.09 -13.62
CA LYS A 235 1.25 -13.59 -12.95
C LYS A 235 1.10 -13.02 -11.53
N TYR A 236 1.49 -11.77 -11.37
CA TYR A 236 1.50 -11.09 -10.08
C TYR A 236 0.10 -10.96 -9.51
N TYR A 237 -0.85 -10.57 -10.34
CA TYR A 237 -2.24 -10.37 -9.89
C TYR A 237 -2.95 -11.69 -9.57
N ASP A 238 -2.53 -12.81 -10.13
CA ASP A 238 -3.04 -14.14 -9.74
C ASP A 238 -2.65 -14.48 -8.28
N ARG A 239 -1.59 -13.83 -7.75
CA ARG A 239 -1.16 -14.00 -6.36
C ARG A 239 -1.88 -13.08 -5.40
N LEU A 240 -2.24 -11.89 -5.86
CA LEU A 240 -3.02 -10.93 -5.05
C LEU A 240 -4.49 -11.32 -4.97
N PHE A 241 -5.03 -11.84 -6.07
CA PHE A 241 -6.44 -12.19 -6.21
C PHE A 241 -6.56 -13.67 -6.62
N PRO A 242 -6.24 -14.60 -5.71
CA PRO A 242 -6.38 -16.02 -6.01
C PRO A 242 -7.87 -16.36 -6.20
N ASN A 243 -8.16 -17.18 -7.24
CA ASN A 243 -9.51 -17.70 -7.50
C ASN A 243 -9.98 -18.64 -6.39
#